data_a4c672c4039a60f30826f88cf5aae5c9
#
_entry.id   a4c672c4039a60f30826f88cf5aae5c9
#
_cell.length_a   1.000
_cell.length_b   1.000
_cell.length_c   1.000
_cell.angle_alpha   90.00
_cell.angle_beta   90.00
_cell.angle_gamma   90.00
#
_symmetry.space_group_name_H-M   'P 1'
#
loop_
_entity.id
_entity.type
_entity.pdbx_description
1 polymer ?
#
loop_
_entity_poly.entity_id
_entity_poly.type
_entity_poly.pdbx_seq_one_letter_code
_entity_poly.pdbx_strand_id
1 'polypeptide(L)'
;MVENEIAMNVKRFFVAFAALIVTWSVSYADGFRVEWKRTAMDRSRTGVTVASADNVKEAMGEVRCGKYYAPNGKVFRKGVTKKVASVMIGAQPKMADVKQIVAYSTSHMVSHAPESALSDWFIDLLISKCSELTGKRVDVGFANFGGIRVEMPAGDVLLDDILSMFPFKNKLCYLELKGRDIRVILQQMASEGWQVIGGVRCVADKAGNLVSAEIGGEPLDDEKVYGVTTVDFLLDGGDGFHISRNALDVQILDKYVIDVVLPHVKSLTAEGKPIEYQVDGRVKIVK
;
A
#
# COMPACT_ATOMS: atom_id res chain seq x y z
N MET A 1 1.67 71.12 -28.28
CA MET A 1 1.13 71.04 -26.88
C MET A 1 0.17 69.88 -26.66
N VAL A 2 -0.68 69.54 -27.63
CA VAL A 2 -1.69 68.45 -27.51
C VAL A 2 -1.07 67.03 -27.52
N GLU A 3 0.00 66.79 -28.28
CA GLU A 3 0.66 65.48 -28.33
C GLU A 3 1.37 65.07 -27.04
N ASN A 4 1.91 66.04 -26.27
CA ASN A 4 2.53 65.74 -25.02
C ASN A 4 1.55 65.41 -23.87
N GLU A 5 0.33 65.94 -23.92
CA GLU A 5 -0.73 65.62 -22.95
C GLU A 5 -1.29 64.20 -23.17
N ILE A 6 -1.44 63.79 -24.39
CA ILE A 6 -1.92 62.43 -24.74
C ILE A 6 -0.89 61.38 -24.33
N ALA A 7 0.39 61.62 -24.57
CA ALA A 7 1.46 60.70 -24.17
C ALA A 7 1.61 60.58 -22.64
N MET A 8 1.36 61.67 -21.91
CA MET A 8 1.41 61.67 -20.45
C MET A 8 0.22 60.96 -19.82
N ASN A 9 -0.96 61.06 -20.41
CA ASN A 9 -2.17 60.36 -19.95
C ASN A 9 -2.09 58.85 -20.24
N VAL A 10 -1.52 58.41 -21.36
CA VAL A 10 -1.31 57.01 -21.68
C VAL A 10 -0.27 56.39 -20.73
N LYS A 11 0.83 57.07 -20.40
CA LYS A 11 1.80 56.59 -19.40
C LYS A 11 1.20 56.48 -18.00
N ARG A 12 0.36 57.41 -17.58
CA ARG A 12 -0.36 57.33 -16.29
C ARG A 12 -1.36 56.18 -16.25
N PHE A 13 -2.04 55.87 -17.38
CA PHE A 13 -2.95 54.75 -17.47
C PHE A 13 -2.22 53.40 -17.41
N PHE A 14 -1.04 53.29 -18.05
CA PHE A 14 -0.21 52.06 -17.99
C PHE A 14 0.38 51.85 -16.60
N VAL A 15 0.82 52.90 -15.91
CA VAL A 15 1.34 52.81 -14.54
C VAL A 15 0.22 52.45 -13.57
N ALA A 16 -0.99 52.98 -13.71
CA ALA A 16 -2.16 52.61 -12.89
C ALA A 16 -2.60 51.17 -13.17
N PHE A 17 -2.54 50.70 -14.42
CA PHE A 17 -2.89 49.31 -14.77
C PHE A 17 -1.83 48.33 -14.29
N ALA A 18 -0.56 48.66 -14.36
CA ALA A 18 0.54 47.85 -13.80
C ALA A 18 0.48 47.80 -12.26
N ALA A 19 0.10 48.88 -11.59
CA ALA A 19 -0.11 48.90 -10.14
C ALA A 19 -1.34 48.05 -9.72
N LEU A 20 -2.41 48.03 -10.53
CA LEU A 20 -3.56 47.17 -10.28
C LEU A 20 -3.24 45.68 -10.47
N ILE A 21 -2.39 45.32 -11.44
CA ILE A 21 -1.96 43.95 -11.67
C ILE A 21 -1.03 43.48 -10.52
N VAL A 22 -0.15 44.37 -10.02
CA VAL A 22 0.73 44.02 -8.89
C VAL A 22 -0.05 43.89 -7.58
N THR A 23 -1.10 44.69 -7.37
CA THR A 23 -1.95 44.56 -6.17
C THR A 23 -2.83 43.33 -6.24
N TRP A 24 -3.26 42.87 -7.43
CA TRP A 24 -4.00 41.64 -7.57
C TRP A 24 -3.16 40.36 -7.40
N SER A 25 -1.86 40.43 -7.75
CA SER A 25 -0.95 39.30 -7.53
C SER A 25 -0.48 39.18 -6.08
N VAL A 26 -0.62 40.21 -5.25
CA VAL A 26 -0.25 40.17 -3.82
C VAL A 26 -1.41 39.68 -2.93
N SER A 27 -2.67 39.81 -3.40
CA SER A 27 -3.84 39.39 -2.61
C SER A 27 -4.14 37.88 -2.59
N TYR A 28 -3.39 37.06 -3.35
CA TYR A 28 -3.56 35.60 -3.34
C TYR A 28 -2.48 34.86 -2.57
N ALA A 29 -1.60 35.56 -1.86
CA ALA A 29 -0.51 34.99 -1.07
C ALA A 29 -0.85 34.79 0.41
N ASP A 30 -2.10 35.00 0.81
CA ASP A 30 -2.50 34.80 2.20
C ASP A 30 -3.14 33.41 2.39
N GLY A 31 -2.29 32.45 2.75
CA GLY A 31 -2.65 31.63 3.87
C GLY A 31 -3.24 30.26 3.62
N PHE A 32 -3.26 29.64 2.43
CA PHE A 32 -3.51 28.21 2.37
C PHE A 32 -2.20 27.42 2.48
N ARG A 33 -1.77 27.13 3.70
CA ARG A 33 -0.73 26.13 3.94
C ARG A 33 -1.38 24.75 3.86
N VAL A 34 -1.20 24.08 2.72
CA VAL A 34 -1.63 22.70 2.57
C VAL A 34 -0.63 21.83 3.32
N GLU A 35 -1.07 21.26 4.44
CA GLU A 35 -0.30 20.27 5.17
C GLU A 35 -0.83 18.87 4.79
N TRP A 36 -0.02 18.09 4.07
CA TRP A 36 -0.36 16.73 3.73
C TRP A 36 -0.09 15.83 4.94
N LYS A 37 -1.16 15.30 5.54
CA LYS A 37 -1.05 14.29 6.60
C LYS A 37 -1.36 12.93 6.02
N ARG A 38 -0.45 11.99 6.23
CA ARG A 38 -0.74 10.58 5.99
C ARG A 38 -1.78 10.15 7.04
N THR A 39 -2.93 9.70 6.59
CA THR A 39 -3.99 9.23 7.49
C THR A 39 -4.33 7.81 7.10
N ALA A 40 -4.32 6.90 8.08
CA ALA A 40 -4.72 5.52 7.87
C ALA A 40 -6.13 5.46 7.27
N MET A 41 -6.29 4.61 6.25
CA MET A 41 -7.58 4.33 5.61
C MET A 41 -8.29 3.23 6.39
N ASP A 42 -8.41 3.40 7.70
CA ASP A 42 -9.13 2.47 8.54
C ASP A 42 -10.65 2.73 8.54
N ARG A 43 -11.41 1.71 8.90
CA ARG A 43 -12.87 1.78 8.95
C ARG A 43 -13.40 2.73 10.03
N SER A 44 -12.61 3.01 11.07
CA SER A 44 -13.00 3.87 12.20
C SER A 44 -13.36 5.27 11.75
N ARG A 45 -12.76 5.75 10.67
CA ARG A 45 -12.96 7.08 10.11
C ARG A 45 -14.23 7.25 9.30
N THR A 46 -14.81 6.17 8.83
CA THR A 46 -16.07 6.21 8.05
C THR A 46 -17.31 6.24 8.94
N GLY A 47 -17.14 5.99 10.24
CA GLY A 47 -18.25 5.82 11.18
C GLY A 47 -19.00 4.50 10.98
N VAL A 48 -18.46 3.60 10.16
CA VAL A 48 -19.01 2.27 9.91
C VAL A 48 -18.30 1.31 10.83
N THR A 49 -18.97 0.76 11.81
CA THR A 49 -18.42 -0.15 12.79
C THR A 49 -18.13 -1.54 12.20
N VAL A 50 -18.97 -1.99 11.28
CA VAL A 50 -18.80 -3.24 10.53
C VAL A 50 -19.37 -3.03 9.14
N ALA A 51 -18.57 -3.24 8.10
CA ALA A 51 -19.05 -3.21 6.72
C ALA A 51 -19.41 -4.65 6.30
N SER A 52 -20.69 -5.01 6.32
CA SER A 52 -21.20 -6.27 5.82
C SER A 52 -22.23 -6.05 4.71
N ALA A 53 -22.59 -7.11 3.99
CA ALA A 53 -23.64 -7.03 2.97
C ALA A 53 -24.98 -6.59 3.56
N ASP A 54 -25.23 -6.88 4.84
CA ASP A 54 -26.52 -6.74 5.49
C ASP A 54 -26.72 -5.44 6.26
N ASN A 55 -25.66 -4.65 6.48
CA ASN A 55 -25.72 -3.42 7.29
C ASN A 55 -25.70 -2.11 6.47
N VAL A 56 -25.97 -2.18 5.17
CA VAL A 56 -25.90 -1.00 4.27
C VAL A 56 -26.74 0.16 4.77
N LYS A 57 -27.94 -0.11 5.29
CA LYS A 57 -28.85 0.93 5.76
C LYS A 57 -28.31 1.64 7.01
N GLU A 58 -27.80 0.89 7.97
CA GLU A 58 -27.19 1.42 9.20
C GLU A 58 -25.91 2.19 8.90
N ALA A 59 -25.08 1.65 8.01
CA ALA A 59 -23.76 2.18 7.69
C ALA A 59 -23.78 3.37 6.73
N MET A 60 -24.67 3.33 5.72
CA MET A 60 -24.68 4.28 4.62
C MET A 60 -25.98 5.08 4.54
N GLY A 61 -27.00 4.72 5.31
CA GLY A 61 -28.33 5.30 5.19
C GLY A 61 -29.13 4.75 4.01
N GLU A 62 -30.19 5.46 3.64
CA GLU A 62 -31.07 5.03 2.55
C GLU A 62 -31.45 6.17 1.60
N VAL A 63 -31.72 5.83 0.36
CA VAL A 63 -32.34 6.75 -0.62
C VAL A 63 -33.79 6.33 -0.83
N ARG A 64 -34.72 7.16 -0.36
CA ARG A 64 -36.14 6.90 -0.42
C ARG A 64 -36.93 8.16 -0.86
N CYS A 65 -37.91 7.99 -1.73
CA CYS A 65 -38.73 9.07 -2.27
C CYS A 65 -37.90 10.27 -2.76
N GLY A 66 -36.79 9.99 -3.47
CA GLY A 66 -35.95 11.04 -4.00
C GLY A 66 -35.14 11.85 -2.97
N LYS A 67 -35.02 11.38 -1.74
CA LYS A 67 -34.21 11.99 -0.65
C LYS A 67 -33.24 11.00 -0.12
N TYR A 68 -32.06 11.47 0.31
CA TYR A 68 -31.08 10.65 1.03
C TYR A 68 -31.20 10.92 2.53
N TYR A 69 -31.37 9.87 3.29
CA TYR A 69 -31.40 9.84 4.74
C TYR A 69 -30.09 9.26 5.25
N ALA A 70 -29.24 10.13 5.79
CA ALA A 70 -27.92 9.72 6.29
C ALA A 70 -28.04 9.03 7.66
N PRO A 71 -27.09 8.16 8.05
CA PRO A 71 -27.10 7.47 9.35
C PRO A 71 -27.15 8.40 10.55
N ASN A 72 -26.60 9.62 10.43
CA ASN A 72 -26.62 10.64 11.47
C ASN A 72 -27.92 11.46 11.55
N GLY A 73 -28.99 11.01 10.88
CA GLY A 73 -30.28 11.65 10.85
C GLY A 73 -30.47 12.86 9.90
N LYS A 74 -29.39 13.28 9.21
CA LYS A 74 -29.46 14.37 8.22
C LYS A 74 -30.19 13.90 6.96
N VAL A 75 -31.00 14.81 6.38
CA VAL A 75 -31.77 14.54 5.16
C VAL A 75 -31.34 15.48 4.04
N PHE A 76 -30.93 14.90 2.94
CA PHE A 76 -30.46 15.61 1.73
C PHE A 76 -31.50 15.44 0.62
N ARG A 77 -32.13 16.53 0.22
CA ARG A 77 -33.22 16.53 -0.79
C ARG A 77 -32.65 16.73 -2.21
N LYS A 78 -31.51 17.43 -2.32
CA LYS A 78 -30.83 17.77 -3.59
C LYS A 78 -29.33 17.93 -3.35
N GLY A 79 -28.55 18.09 -4.42
CA GLY A 79 -27.11 18.39 -4.34
C GLY A 79 -26.23 17.15 -4.56
N VAL A 80 -24.93 17.37 -4.44
CA VAL A 80 -23.89 16.36 -4.73
C VAL A 80 -23.95 15.20 -3.73
N THR A 81 -24.09 15.48 -2.44
CA THR A 81 -24.18 14.45 -1.39
C THR A 81 -25.25 13.40 -1.69
N LYS A 82 -26.48 13.84 -2.06
CA LYS A 82 -27.54 12.92 -2.46
C LYS A 82 -27.17 12.10 -3.70
N LYS A 83 -26.57 12.75 -4.73
CA LYS A 83 -26.18 12.05 -5.97
C LYS A 83 -25.15 10.96 -5.68
N VAL A 84 -24.09 11.28 -4.93
CA VAL A 84 -23.06 10.33 -4.53
C VAL A 84 -23.63 9.20 -3.71
N ALA A 85 -24.41 9.49 -2.67
CA ALA A 85 -25.07 8.49 -1.84
C ALA A 85 -25.97 7.55 -2.67
N SER A 86 -26.73 8.09 -3.64
CA SER A 86 -27.59 7.27 -4.51
C SER A 86 -26.79 6.29 -5.34
N VAL A 87 -25.64 6.71 -5.89
CA VAL A 87 -24.76 5.84 -6.67
C VAL A 87 -24.14 4.77 -5.77
N MET A 88 -23.58 5.17 -4.63
CA MET A 88 -22.90 4.26 -3.70
C MET A 88 -23.87 3.22 -3.11
N ILE A 89 -25.03 3.64 -2.61
CA ILE A 89 -26.05 2.72 -2.06
C ILE A 89 -26.59 1.80 -3.16
N GLY A 90 -26.85 2.35 -4.36
CA GLY A 90 -27.31 1.55 -5.51
C GLY A 90 -26.28 0.52 -6.01
N ALA A 91 -24.99 0.73 -5.75
CA ALA A 91 -23.94 -0.23 -6.08
C ALA A 91 -23.81 -1.38 -5.06
N GLN A 92 -24.28 -1.20 -3.82
CA GLN A 92 -24.09 -2.17 -2.74
C GLN A 92 -24.59 -3.59 -3.06
N PRO A 93 -25.78 -3.80 -3.68
CA PRO A 93 -26.21 -5.15 -4.06
C PRO A 93 -25.25 -5.86 -5.01
N LYS A 94 -24.57 -5.10 -5.89
CA LYS A 94 -23.57 -5.65 -6.82
C LYS A 94 -22.24 -5.97 -6.14
N MET A 95 -22.03 -5.43 -4.97
CA MET A 95 -20.82 -5.64 -4.16
C MET A 95 -21.02 -6.68 -3.07
N ALA A 96 -22.20 -7.31 -2.98
CA ALA A 96 -22.51 -8.28 -1.93
C ALA A 96 -21.48 -9.42 -1.87
N ASP A 97 -21.07 -9.93 -3.05
CA ASP A 97 -20.12 -11.05 -3.13
C ASP A 97 -18.72 -10.69 -2.55
N VAL A 98 -18.26 -9.46 -2.73
CA VAL A 98 -16.95 -9.03 -2.21
C VAL A 98 -17.01 -8.60 -0.74
N LYS A 99 -18.20 -8.43 -0.17
CA LYS A 99 -18.42 -8.10 1.25
C LYS A 99 -18.52 -9.30 2.17
N GLN A 100 -18.30 -10.50 1.65
CA GLN A 100 -18.26 -11.71 2.47
C GLN A 100 -17.09 -11.64 3.45
N ILE A 101 -17.33 -12.01 4.70
CA ILE A 101 -16.29 -12.21 5.71
C ILE A 101 -15.51 -13.46 5.31
N VAL A 102 -14.19 -13.30 5.10
CA VAL A 102 -13.29 -14.39 4.70
C VAL A 102 -12.29 -14.75 5.77
N ALA A 103 -12.10 -13.89 6.78
CA ALA A 103 -11.24 -14.12 7.93
C ALA A 103 -11.59 -13.21 9.10
N TYR A 104 -10.82 -13.38 10.18
CA TYR A 104 -10.80 -12.51 11.35
C TYR A 104 -9.34 -12.16 11.66
N SER A 105 -9.02 -10.89 11.89
CA SER A 105 -7.70 -10.45 12.33
C SER A 105 -7.75 -9.95 13.77
N THR A 106 -6.80 -10.39 14.61
CA THR A 106 -6.75 -10.01 16.03
C THR A 106 -6.40 -8.55 16.22
N SER A 107 -5.72 -7.92 15.23
CA SER A 107 -5.26 -6.54 15.32
C SER A 107 -5.29 -5.84 13.96
N HIS A 108 -5.33 -4.52 14.00
CA HIS A 108 -5.09 -3.68 12.83
C HIS A 108 -3.59 -3.73 12.48
N MET A 109 -3.26 -4.14 11.26
CA MET A 109 -1.87 -4.17 10.80
C MET A 109 -1.67 -3.22 9.63
N VAL A 110 -0.72 -2.30 9.81
CA VAL A 110 -0.30 -1.32 8.80
C VAL A 110 0.88 -1.86 7.98
N SER A 111 1.10 -1.28 6.80
CA SER A 111 2.24 -1.56 5.94
C SER A 111 3.14 -0.33 5.83
N HIS A 112 4.37 -0.41 6.34
CA HIS A 112 5.35 0.66 6.28
C HIS A 112 6.79 0.13 6.40
N ALA A 113 7.74 0.86 5.80
CA ALA A 113 9.17 0.61 5.94
C ALA A 113 9.69 1.06 7.33
N PRO A 114 10.76 0.46 7.82
CA PRO A 114 11.54 -0.62 7.20
C PRO A 114 10.93 -2.01 7.39
N GLU A 115 9.97 -2.15 8.31
CA GLU A 115 9.35 -3.39 8.76
C GLU A 115 7.98 -3.09 9.37
N SER A 116 7.01 -3.98 9.18
CA SER A 116 5.68 -3.89 9.78
C SER A 116 5.01 -5.26 9.84
N ALA A 117 4.09 -5.46 10.78
CA ALA A 117 3.42 -6.76 10.95
C ALA A 117 2.74 -7.25 9.67
N LEU A 118 2.12 -6.34 8.89
CA LEU A 118 1.48 -6.71 7.63
C LEU A 118 2.47 -7.12 6.55
N SER A 119 3.59 -6.39 6.41
CA SER A 119 4.64 -6.74 5.44
C SER A 119 5.29 -8.07 5.78
N ASP A 120 5.51 -8.33 7.07
CA ASP A 120 6.14 -9.55 7.54
C ASP A 120 5.24 -10.76 7.35
N TRP A 121 3.97 -10.64 7.75
CA TRP A 121 2.95 -11.65 7.46
C TRP A 121 2.89 -11.99 5.96
N PHE A 122 2.87 -10.96 5.13
CA PHE A 122 2.76 -11.13 3.69
C PHE A 122 3.94 -11.89 3.09
N ILE A 123 5.15 -11.46 3.40
CA ILE A 123 6.34 -12.06 2.79
C ILE A 123 6.61 -13.47 3.30
N ASP A 124 6.34 -13.76 4.59
CA ASP A 124 6.53 -15.10 5.14
C ASP A 124 5.50 -16.07 4.56
N LEU A 125 4.28 -15.57 4.28
CA LEU A 125 3.29 -16.35 3.50
C LEU A 125 3.81 -16.65 2.09
N LEU A 126 4.39 -15.68 1.37
CA LEU A 126 4.94 -15.91 0.04
C LEU A 126 6.09 -16.92 0.06
N ILE A 127 6.99 -16.86 1.06
CA ILE A 127 8.08 -17.83 1.27
C ILE A 127 7.48 -19.24 1.41
N SER A 128 6.55 -19.40 2.33
CA SER A 128 5.89 -20.68 2.59
C SER A 128 5.19 -21.23 1.34
N LYS A 129 4.40 -20.40 0.67
CA LYS A 129 3.62 -20.83 -0.50
C LYS A 129 4.49 -21.07 -1.74
N CYS A 130 5.54 -20.31 -1.94
CA CYS A 130 6.50 -20.57 -3.01
C CYS A 130 7.20 -21.91 -2.79
N SER A 131 7.63 -22.20 -1.56
CA SER A 131 8.23 -23.48 -1.20
C SER A 131 7.26 -24.67 -1.43
N GLU A 132 6.01 -24.52 -1.02
CA GLU A 132 4.95 -25.53 -1.23
C GLU A 132 4.71 -25.79 -2.73
N LEU A 133 4.59 -24.74 -3.53
CA LEU A 133 4.25 -24.85 -4.95
C LEU A 133 5.40 -25.38 -5.80
N THR A 134 6.64 -25.08 -5.44
CA THR A 134 7.83 -25.49 -6.20
C THR A 134 8.43 -26.80 -5.71
N GLY A 135 8.11 -27.21 -4.48
CA GLY A 135 8.82 -28.31 -3.79
C GLY A 135 10.28 -27.98 -3.47
N LYS A 136 10.72 -26.73 -3.66
CA LYS A 136 12.08 -26.26 -3.41
C LYS A 136 12.13 -25.48 -2.10
N ARG A 137 13.31 -25.48 -1.47
CA ARG A 137 13.55 -24.63 -0.31
C ARG A 137 13.59 -23.17 -0.72
N VAL A 138 12.85 -22.32 0.00
CA VAL A 138 12.90 -20.86 -0.13
C VAL A 138 13.48 -20.32 1.16
N ASP A 139 14.63 -19.67 1.06
CA ASP A 139 15.35 -19.12 2.20
C ASP A 139 15.03 -17.65 2.45
N VAL A 140 14.77 -16.88 1.38
CA VAL A 140 14.57 -15.42 1.44
C VAL A 140 13.38 -15.03 0.58
N GLY A 141 12.67 -13.99 1.01
CA GLY A 141 11.60 -13.35 0.24
C GLY A 141 11.83 -11.87 0.06
N PHE A 142 11.51 -11.35 -1.12
CA PHE A 142 11.50 -9.93 -1.44
C PHE A 142 10.16 -9.53 -2.03
N ALA A 143 9.58 -8.44 -1.51
CA ALA A 143 8.41 -7.81 -2.10
C ALA A 143 8.51 -6.29 -1.91
N ASN A 144 7.56 -5.53 -2.46
CA ASN A 144 7.57 -4.08 -2.31
C ASN A 144 6.39 -3.59 -1.47
N PHE A 145 6.63 -2.56 -0.67
CA PHE A 145 5.58 -1.91 0.12
C PHE A 145 4.47 -1.34 -0.78
N GLY A 146 4.83 -0.84 -1.96
CA GLY A 146 3.88 -0.37 -2.96
C GLY A 146 2.91 -1.43 -3.47
N GLY A 147 3.24 -2.71 -3.33
CA GLY A 147 2.39 -3.86 -3.66
C GLY A 147 1.25 -4.08 -2.67
N ILE A 148 1.39 -3.60 -1.43
CA ILE A 148 0.38 -3.70 -0.36
C ILE A 148 -0.41 -2.39 -0.31
N ARG A 149 -1.64 -2.38 -0.82
CA ARG A 149 -2.40 -1.14 -1.07
C ARG A 149 -3.36 -0.73 0.04
N VAL A 150 -3.77 -1.67 0.87
CA VAL A 150 -4.74 -1.47 1.97
C VAL A 150 -4.21 -2.17 3.21
N GLU A 151 -4.49 -1.60 4.36
CA GLU A 151 -4.11 -2.14 5.66
C GLU A 151 -5.06 -3.30 6.05
N MET A 152 -4.57 -4.24 6.85
CA MET A 152 -5.40 -5.32 7.41
C MET A 152 -6.27 -4.75 8.54
N PRO A 153 -7.61 -4.83 8.46
CA PRO A 153 -8.46 -4.34 9.54
C PRO A 153 -8.36 -5.23 10.79
N ALA A 154 -8.60 -4.68 11.97
CA ALA A 154 -8.91 -5.48 13.15
C ALA A 154 -10.36 -5.97 13.09
N GLY A 155 -10.60 -7.20 13.54
CA GLY A 155 -11.94 -7.83 13.49
C GLY A 155 -12.19 -8.57 12.18
N ASP A 156 -13.42 -8.47 11.67
CA ASP A 156 -13.82 -9.14 10.44
C ASP A 156 -13.05 -8.62 9.22
N VAL A 157 -12.50 -9.54 8.45
CA VAL A 157 -11.78 -9.27 7.20
C VAL A 157 -12.68 -9.69 6.04
N LEU A 158 -13.00 -8.74 5.17
CA LEU A 158 -13.85 -8.99 4.01
C LEU A 158 -13.01 -9.46 2.81
N LEU A 159 -13.66 -10.13 1.88
CA LEU A 159 -13.06 -10.45 0.58
C LEU A 159 -12.55 -9.19 -0.12
N ASP A 160 -13.30 -8.08 -0.03
CA ASP A 160 -12.90 -6.78 -0.58
C ASP A 160 -11.60 -6.23 0.03
N ASP A 161 -11.37 -6.44 1.33
CA ASP A 161 -10.12 -6.02 1.97
C ASP A 161 -8.91 -6.73 1.36
N ILE A 162 -9.02 -8.05 1.17
CA ILE A 162 -7.93 -8.85 0.59
C ILE A 162 -7.73 -8.53 -0.89
N LEU A 163 -8.80 -8.39 -1.68
CA LEU A 163 -8.71 -8.02 -3.10
C LEU A 163 -8.13 -6.60 -3.28
N SER A 164 -8.51 -5.67 -2.41
CA SER A 164 -8.02 -4.30 -2.42
C SER A 164 -6.58 -4.19 -1.91
N MET A 165 -6.16 -5.10 -1.02
CA MET A 165 -4.80 -5.15 -0.48
C MET A 165 -3.79 -5.58 -1.56
N PHE A 166 -4.15 -6.54 -2.40
CA PHE A 166 -3.30 -7.09 -3.46
C PHE A 166 -3.97 -6.99 -4.84
N PRO A 167 -4.22 -5.77 -5.38
CA PRO A 167 -5.00 -5.59 -6.59
C PRO A 167 -4.23 -5.89 -7.87
N PHE A 168 -2.91 -6.06 -7.78
CA PHE A 168 -2.05 -6.26 -8.93
C PHE A 168 -2.04 -7.72 -9.37
N LYS A 169 -1.93 -7.93 -10.69
CA LYS A 169 -1.75 -9.25 -11.27
C LYS A 169 -0.27 -9.65 -11.30
N ASN A 170 0.41 -9.46 -10.17
CA ASN A 170 1.80 -9.87 -10.01
C ASN A 170 1.86 -11.38 -9.78
N LYS A 171 2.70 -12.07 -10.55
CA LYS A 171 2.94 -13.50 -10.40
C LYS A 171 4.01 -13.77 -9.36
N LEU A 172 3.81 -14.85 -8.60
CA LEU A 172 4.81 -15.35 -7.67
C LEU A 172 5.98 -15.96 -8.46
N CYS A 173 7.21 -15.68 -8.01
CA CYS A 173 8.43 -16.15 -8.65
C CYS A 173 9.33 -16.87 -7.66
N TYR A 174 10.04 -17.88 -8.16
CA TYR A 174 11.14 -18.54 -7.47
C TYR A 174 12.43 -18.26 -8.24
N LEU A 175 13.51 -17.98 -7.51
CA LEU A 175 14.87 -17.77 -8.07
C LEU A 175 15.91 -18.51 -7.23
N GLU A 176 17.06 -18.77 -7.86
CA GLU A 176 18.27 -19.18 -7.16
C GLU A 176 19.31 -18.07 -7.29
N LEU A 177 19.74 -17.50 -6.16
CA LEU A 177 20.74 -16.44 -6.10
C LEU A 177 21.92 -16.84 -5.21
N LYS A 178 23.12 -16.41 -5.57
CA LYS A 178 24.25 -16.46 -4.65
C LYS A 178 24.10 -15.41 -3.56
N GLY A 179 24.66 -15.70 -2.39
CA GLY A 179 24.59 -14.77 -1.26
C GLY A 179 25.16 -13.38 -1.56
N ARG A 180 26.22 -13.29 -2.37
CA ARG A 180 26.77 -12.00 -2.81
C ARG A 180 25.75 -11.15 -3.58
N ASP A 181 24.88 -11.77 -4.37
CA ASP A 181 23.85 -11.06 -5.14
C ASP A 181 22.71 -10.61 -4.21
N ILE A 182 22.34 -11.44 -3.23
CA ILE A 182 21.43 -11.06 -2.14
C ILE A 182 21.99 -9.88 -1.35
N ARG A 183 23.30 -9.90 -1.03
CA ARG A 183 23.95 -8.79 -0.33
C ARG A 183 23.88 -7.47 -1.10
N VAL A 184 24.04 -7.51 -2.43
CA VAL A 184 23.89 -6.33 -3.29
C VAL A 184 22.47 -5.77 -3.22
N ILE A 185 21.44 -6.63 -3.28
CA ILE A 185 20.03 -6.23 -3.17
C ILE A 185 19.77 -5.60 -1.79
N LEU A 186 20.24 -6.23 -0.71
CA LEU A 186 20.06 -5.72 0.66
C LEU A 186 20.82 -4.40 0.87
N GLN A 187 22.02 -4.24 0.30
CA GLN A 187 22.78 -2.99 0.34
C GLN A 187 22.04 -1.88 -0.41
N GLN A 188 21.44 -2.18 -1.57
CA GLN A 188 20.60 -1.22 -2.29
C GLN A 188 19.42 -0.79 -1.44
N MET A 189 18.72 -1.74 -0.79
CA MET A 189 17.60 -1.42 0.12
C MET A 189 18.03 -0.55 1.31
N ALA A 190 19.20 -0.82 1.88
CA ALA A 190 19.73 -0.03 2.99
C ALA A 190 20.01 1.43 2.58
N SER A 191 20.52 1.65 1.36
CA SER A 191 20.94 2.98 0.88
C SER A 191 19.81 3.78 0.23
N GLU A 192 18.88 3.13 -0.48
CA GLU A 192 17.84 3.80 -1.26
C GLU A 192 16.46 3.75 -0.59
N GLY A 193 16.25 2.82 0.32
CA GLY A 193 15.00 2.63 1.07
C GLY A 193 14.59 1.17 1.16
N TRP A 194 14.33 0.73 2.38
CA TRP A 194 13.92 -0.63 2.67
C TRP A 194 12.64 -1.00 1.94
N GLN A 195 12.63 -2.21 1.43
CA GLN A 195 11.46 -2.90 0.91
C GLN A 195 11.11 -4.08 1.81
N VAL A 196 10.03 -4.80 1.46
CA VAL A 196 9.57 -5.95 2.23
C VAL A 196 10.56 -7.10 2.10
N ILE A 197 11.09 -7.58 3.22
CA ILE A 197 12.03 -8.71 3.28
C ILE A 197 11.53 -9.79 4.23
N GLY A 198 11.85 -11.04 3.94
CA GLY A 198 11.55 -12.20 4.78
C GLY A 198 12.66 -13.23 4.74
N GLY A 199 12.78 -14.07 5.77
CA GLY A 199 13.79 -15.11 5.87
C GLY A 199 15.21 -14.61 6.12
N VAL A 200 15.42 -13.29 6.17
CA VAL A 200 16.72 -12.64 6.40
C VAL A 200 16.61 -11.60 7.51
N ARG A 201 17.65 -11.47 8.32
CA ARG A 201 17.82 -10.42 9.33
C ARG A 201 18.94 -9.50 8.92
N CYS A 202 18.69 -8.19 8.95
CA CYS A 202 19.63 -7.18 8.48
C CYS A 202 19.92 -6.15 9.58
N VAL A 203 21.18 -5.75 9.66
CA VAL A 203 21.59 -4.56 10.40
C VAL A 203 22.17 -3.57 9.40
N ALA A 204 21.66 -2.35 9.39
CA ALA A 204 22.19 -1.26 8.60
C ALA A 204 22.52 -0.05 9.48
N ASP A 205 23.41 0.81 9.04
CA ASP A 205 23.69 2.08 9.69
C ASP A 205 22.82 3.22 9.14
N LYS A 206 22.85 4.39 9.80
CA LYS A 206 22.10 5.59 9.35
C LYS A 206 22.62 6.19 8.05
N ALA A 207 23.82 5.83 7.62
CA ALA A 207 24.40 6.27 6.35
C ALA A 207 23.92 5.40 5.18
N GLY A 208 23.15 4.33 5.45
CA GLY A 208 22.64 3.43 4.44
C GLY A 208 23.60 2.29 4.09
N ASN A 209 24.57 1.97 4.96
CA ASN A 209 25.44 0.83 4.74
C ASN A 209 24.85 -0.42 5.40
N LEU A 210 24.84 -1.53 4.69
CA LEU A 210 24.53 -2.84 5.25
C LEU A 210 25.68 -3.32 6.13
N VAL A 211 25.47 -3.39 7.44
CA VAL A 211 26.49 -3.81 8.42
C VAL A 211 26.57 -5.33 8.50
N SER A 212 25.42 -6.01 8.56
CA SER A 212 25.35 -7.46 8.57
C SER A 212 24.03 -7.96 7.98
N ALA A 213 24.06 -9.19 7.48
CA ALA A 213 22.88 -9.94 7.07
C ALA A 213 23.03 -11.39 7.52
N GLU A 214 21.92 -11.99 8.00
CA GLU A 214 21.88 -13.38 8.46
C GLU A 214 20.69 -14.08 7.83
N ILE A 215 20.87 -15.33 7.38
CA ILE A 215 19.82 -16.18 6.83
C ILE A 215 19.81 -17.50 7.60
N GLY A 216 18.65 -17.85 8.15
CA GLY A 216 18.51 -19.04 8.98
C GLY A 216 19.34 -19.01 10.27
N GLY A 217 19.67 -17.82 10.78
CA GLY A 217 20.50 -17.63 11.98
C GLY A 217 22.01 -17.68 11.76
N GLU A 218 22.44 -17.85 10.51
CA GLU A 218 23.86 -17.88 10.11
C GLU A 218 24.20 -16.63 9.28
N PRO A 219 25.43 -16.10 9.37
CA PRO A 219 25.89 -15.02 8.51
C PRO A 219 25.68 -15.36 7.04
N LEU A 220 25.25 -14.37 6.26
CA LEU A 220 25.09 -14.51 4.82
C LEU A 220 26.40 -14.92 4.15
N ASP A 221 26.44 -16.13 3.57
CA ASP A 221 27.59 -16.68 2.84
C ASP A 221 27.49 -16.29 1.36
N ASP A 222 28.45 -15.52 0.88
CA ASP A 222 28.47 -14.95 -0.47
C ASP A 222 28.52 -16.00 -1.58
N GLU A 223 29.07 -17.19 -1.33
CA GLU A 223 29.21 -18.25 -2.35
C GLU A 223 28.08 -19.29 -2.31
N LYS A 224 27.33 -19.33 -1.22
CA LYS A 224 26.18 -20.23 -1.06
C LYS A 224 25.03 -19.80 -1.95
N VAL A 225 24.33 -20.76 -2.54
CA VAL A 225 23.09 -20.54 -3.30
C VAL A 225 21.90 -20.64 -2.36
N TYR A 226 21.02 -19.65 -2.44
CA TYR A 226 19.79 -19.56 -1.67
C TYR A 226 18.57 -19.56 -2.59
N GLY A 227 17.53 -20.23 -2.17
CA GLY A 227 16.21 -20.11 -2.79
C GLY A 227 15.55 -18.79 -2.40
N VAL A 228 15.09 -18.05 -3.38
CA VAL A 228 14.50 -16.72 -3.21
C VAL A 228 13.10 -16.70 -3.81
N THR A 229 12.13 -16.09 -3.10
CA THR A 229 10.84 -15.77 -3.68
C THR A 229 10.68 -14.26 -3.86
N THR A 230 10.00 -13.87 -4.92
CA THR A 230 9.62 -12.50 -5.19
C THR A 230 8.38 -12.44 -6.09
N VAL A 231 8.01 -11.25 -6.52
CA VAL A 231 6.96 -11.02 -7.54
C VAL A 231 7.58 -10.60 -8.86
N ASP A 232 6.96 -10.97 -9.98
CA ASP A 232 7.47 -10.70 -11.33
C ASP A 232 7.78 -9.22 -11.59
N PHE A 233 7.04 -8.31 -10.95
CA PHE A 233 7.28 -6.86 -11.02
C PHE A 233 8.71 -6.45 -10.60
N LEU A 234 9.32 -7.15 -9.63
CA LEU A 234 10.65 -6.82 -9.09
C LEU A 234 11.79 -7.53 -9.84
N LEU A 235 11.49 -8.41 -10.79
CA LEU A 235 12.52 -9.15 -11.50
C LEU A 235 13.43 -8.23 -12.31
N ASP A 236 12.85 -7.24 -13.01
CA ASP A 236 13.58 -6.42 -13.97
C ASP A 236 13.12 -4.94 -13.93
N GLY A 237 13.52 -4.25 -12.88
CA GLY A 237 13.40 -2.79 -12.76
C GLY A 237 12.20 -2.25 -11.98
N GLY A 238 11.31 -3.09 -11.47
CA GLY A 238 10.22 -2.64 -10.60
C GLY A 238 10.78 -2.00 -9.33
N ASP A 239 10.29 -0.79 -8.98
CA ASP A 239 10.79 0.02 -7.87
C ASP A 239 12.33 0.20 -7.86
N GLY A 240 12.97 0.13 -9.04
CA GLY A 240 14.42 0.24 -9.20
C GLY A 240 15.21 -1.05 -8.92
N PHE A 241 14.55 -2.16 -8.59
CA PHE A 241 15.19 -3.43 -8.31
C PHE A 241 15.27 -4.31 -9.56
N HIS A 242 16.38 -5.07 -9.67
CA HIS A 242 16.64 -6.05 -10.73
C HIS A 242 17.00 -7.39 -10.09
N ILE A 243 16.05 -8.00 -9.38
CA ILE A 243 16.30 -9.20 -8.57
C ILE A 243 16.77 -10.39 -9.41
N SER A 244 16.37 -10.48 -10.68
CA SER A 244 16.77 -11.57 -11.57
C SER A 244 18.16 -11.41 -12.20
N ARG A 245 18.83 -10.26 -12.05
CA ARG A 245 20.02 -9.89 -12.84
C ARG A 245 21.12 -10.96 -12.88
N ASN A 246 21.40 -11.62 -11.75
CA ASN A 246 22.43 -12.65 -11.63
C ASN A 246 21.86 -13.99 -11.19
N ALA A 247 20.56 -14.21 -11.38
CA ALA A 247 19.91 -15.44 -10.95
C ALA A 247 20.47 -16.65 -11.72
N LEU A 248 20.70 -17.72 -11.00
CA LEU A 248 21.13 -19.01 -11.56
C LEU A 248 19.95 -19.79 -12.15
N ASP A 249 18.76 -19.60 -11.57
CA ASP A 249 17.48 -20.11 -12.04
C ASP A 249 16.39 -19.07 -11.79
N VAL A 250 15.40 -19.00 -12.68
CA VAL A 250 14.22 -18.12 -12.53
C VAL A 250 12.99 -18.89 -12.99
N GLN A 251 12.03 -19.04 -12.10
CA GLN A 251 10.73 -19.67 -12.39
C GLN A 251 9.62 -18.69 -12.06
N ILE A 252 8.88 -18.25 -13.07
CA ILE A 252 7.65 -17.47 -12.90
C ILE A 252 6.50 -18.46 -12.78
N LEU A 253 5.89 -18.54 -11.60
CA LEU A 253 4.81 -19.47 -11.34
C LEU A 253 3.51 -18.97 -12.00
N ASP A 254 2.66 -19.90 -12.44
CA ASP A 254 1.33 -19.53 -12.96
C ASP A 254 0.33 -19.35 -11.80
N LYS A 255 0.72 -18.47 -10.86
CA LYS A 255 -0.04 -18.08 -9.69
C LYS A 255 0.16 -16.60 -9.42
N TYR A 256 -0.93 -15.85 -9.37
CA TYR A 256 -0.89 -14.48 -8.89
C TYR A 256 -0.76 -14.46 -7.36
N VAL A 257 -0.27 -13.36 -6.81
CA VAL A 257 -0.21 -13.15 -5.35
C VAL A 257 -1.56 -13.44 -4.70
N ILE A 258 -2.64 -12.94 -5.27
CA ILE A 258 -4.00 -13.15 -4.73
C ILE A 258 -4.41 -14.62 -4.73
N ASP A 259 -3.92 -15.44 -5.69
CA ASP A 259 -4.24 -16.86 -5.78
C ASP A 259 -3.61 -17.70 -4.66
N VAL A 260 -2.63 -17.15 -3.97
CA VAL A 260 -2.00 -17.80 -2.79
C VAL A 260 -2.46 -17.19 -1.48
N VAL A 261 -2.68 -15.87 -1.43
CA VAL A 261 -3.11 -15.17 -0.23
C VAL A 261 -4.55 -15.53 0.15
N LEU A 262 -5.48 -15.43 -0.79
CA LEU A 262 -6.91 -15.63 -0.50
C LEU A 262 -7.24 -17.07 -0.03
N PRO A 263 -6.72 -18.14 -0.66
CA PRO A 263 -6.92 -19.49 -0.15
C PRO A 263 -6.32 -19.71 1.24
N HIS A 264 -5.14 -19.12 1.52
CA HIS A 264 -4.53 -19.20 2.84
C HIS A 264 -5.40 -18.54 3.92
N VAL A 265 -5.88 -17.33 3.66
CA VAL A 265 -6.77 -16.59 4.57
C VAL A 265 -8.04 -17.40 4.85
N LYS A 266 -8.64 -17.98 3.81
CA LYS A 266 -9.81 -18.86 3.96
C LYS A 266 -9.50 -20.15 4.72
N SER A 267 -8.30 -20.74 4.56
CA SER A 267 -7.93 -21.94 5.32
C SER A 267 -7.78 -21.66 6.81
N LEU A 268 -7.20 -20.51 7.19
CA LEU A 268 -7.16 -20.10 8.59
C LEU A 268 -8.55 -20.03 9.20
N THR A 269 -9.50 -19.44 8.49
CA THR A 269 -10.91 -19.35 8.93
C THR A 269 -11.55 -20.73 9.07
N ALA A 270 -11.32 -21.61 8.13
CA ALA A 270 -11.84 -22.99 8.19
C ALA A 270 -11.25 -23.77 9.38
N GLU A 271 -10.04 -23.44 9.80
CA GLU A 271 -9.36 -24.00 10.97
C GLU A 271 -9.73 -23.29 12.29
N GLY A 272 -10.58 -22.25 12.25
CA GLY A 272 -10.93 -21.43 13.40
C GLY A 272 -9.77 -20.56 13.90
N LYS A 273 -8.75 -20.30 13.07
CA LYS A 273 -7.57 -19.51 13.41
C LYS A 273 -7.72 -18.08 12.91
N PRO A 274 -7.41 -17.06 13.74
CA PRO A 274 -7.34 -15.70 13.29
C PRO A 274 -6.06 -15.42 12.49
N ILE A 275 -6.05 -14.32 11.75
CA ILE A 275 -4.82 -13.71 11.27
C ILE A 275 -4.20 -12.97 12.44
N GLU A 276 -3.01 -13.38 12.84
CA GLU A 276 -2.24 -12.78 13.92
C GLU A 276 -0.77 -12.73 13.52
N TYR A 277 -0.18 -11.55 13.62
CA TYR A 277 1.23 -11.37 13.28
C TYR A 277 1.83 -10.20 14.04
N GLN A 278 3.14 -10.28 14.33
CA GLN A 278 3.90 -9.24 15.00
C GLN A 278 5.25 -9.05 14.33
N VAL A 279 5.77 -7.82 14.43
CA VAL A 279 7.13 -7.48 13.99
C VAL A 279 8.16 -8.29 14.77
N ASP A 280 9.14 -8.85 14.08
CA ASP A 280 10.18 -9.70 14.70
C ASP A 280 11.58 -9.06 14.71
N GLY A 281 11.72 -7.82 14.23
CA GLY A 281 12.97 -7.07 14.24
C GLY A 281 13.95 -7.54 13.18
N ARG A 282 13.45 -7.92 12.00
CA ARG A 282 14.28 -8.38 10.87
C ARG A 282 15.11 -7.28 10.23
N VAL A 283 14.75 -6.00 10.43
CA VAL A 283 15.52 -4.84 10.00
C VAL A 283 15.88 -3.97 11.20
N LYS A 284 17.18 -3.86 11.50
CA LYS A 284 17.68 -3.03 12.59
C LYS A 284 18.58 -1.92 12.06
N ILE A 285 18.24 -0.66 12.38
CA ILE A 285 19.05 0.50 12.01
C ILE A 285 19.84 0.96 13.25
N VAL A 286 21.17 0.90 13.16
CA VAL A 286 22.09 1.30 14.23
C VAL A 286 22.68 2.68 13.97
N LYS A 287 23.35 3.24 15.02
CA LYS A 287 23.96 4.57 14.96
C LYS A 287 25.23 4.57 14.13
#